data_310cf4e73151664ea8892611cf2a9ba1
#
_entry.id   310cf4e73151664ea8892611cf2a9ba1
#
_cell.length_a   1.000
_cell.length_b   1.000
_cell.length_c   1.000
_cell.angle_alpha   90.00
_cell.angle_beta   90.00
_cell.angle_gamma   90.00
#
_symmetry.space_group_name_H-M   'P 1'
#
loop_
_entity.id
_entity.type
_entity.pdbx_description
1 polymer ?
#
loop_
_entity_poly.entity_id
_entity_poly.type
_entity_poly.pdbx_seq_one_letter_code
_entity_poly.pdbx_strand_id
1 'polypeptide(L)'
;FDLTARSFFALIEPGSCFAGSLFELALASDRSYVLDDPSIRMALGPLNAEDFPMSHELSRLEAHFSGDESRVEAALYQGSFNPAEADAAGLVTARLDEIDYEDEVRVAIEERASLSPDALTGMEASLRFPGLETADAKIFGRLSAWQNWIFFRPNAVGEHGALKVYGKPERAAFDWKRT
;
A
#
# COMPACT_ATOMS: atom_id res chain seq x y z
N PHE A 1 -11.02 4.03 -0.15
CA PHE A 1 -9.61 3.57 -0.01
C PHE A 1 -8.81 4.50 0.90
N ASP A 2 -8.79 5.80 0.64
CA ASP A 2 -7.86 6.73 1.31
C ASP A 2 -8.07 6.88 2.81
N LEU A 3 -9.25 6.61 3.34
CA LEU A 3 -9.59 6.80 4.76
C LEU A 3 -9.73 5.51 5.55
N THR A 4 -9.51 4.35 4.93
CA THR A 4 -9.59 3.07 5.64
C THR A 4 -8.25 2.72 6.30
N ALA A 5 -8.31 2.04 7.45
CA ALA A 5 -7.15 1.46 8.11
C ALA A 5 -6.80 0.04 7.59
N ARG A 6 -7.54 -0.45 6.60
CA ARG A 6 -7.32 -1.79 6.03
C ARG A 6 -6.26 -1.74 4.95
N SER A 7 -5.45 -2.78 4.91
CA SER A 7 -4.49 -2.98 3.83
C SER A 7 -5.17 -3.60 2.62
N PHE A 8 -4.81 -3.13 1.43
CA PHE A 8 -5.27 -3.65 0.16
C PHE A 8 -4.10 -4.17 -0.66
N PHE A 9 -4.28 -5.33 -1.24
CA PHE A 9 -3.33 -5.90 -2.19
C PHE A 9 -4.01 -6.04 -3.55
N ALA A 10 -3.40 -5.46 -4.58
CA ALA A 10 -3.84 -5.65 -5.96
C ALA A 10 -3.17 -6.89 -6.52
N LEU A 11 -3.97 -7.90 -6.86
CA LEU A 11 -3.52 -9.12 -7.52
C LEU A 11 -3.83 -8.97 -9.02
N ILE A 12 -2.78 -8.91 -9.82
CA ILE A 12 -2.87 -8.64 -11.26
C ILE A 12 -2.57 -9.94 -12.00
N GLU A 13 -3.64 -10.59 -12.43
CA GLU A 13 -3.65 -11.92 -13.04
C GLU A 13 -4.32 -11.89 -14.42
N PRO A 14 -4.23 -12.96 -15.23
CA PRO A 14 -4.98 -13.04 -16.48
C PRO A 14 -6.48 -12.79 -16.25
N GLY A 15 -7.05 -11.86 -17.03
CA GLY A 15 -8.43 -11.43 -16.88
C GLY A 15 -8.65 -10.26 -15.92
N SER A 16 -7.63 -9.80 -15.22
CA SER A 16 -7.69 -8.54 -14.44
C SER A 16 -7.90 -7.33 -15.36
N CYS A 17 -8.61 -6.32 -14.85
CA CYS A 17 -9.04 -5.15 -15.62
C CYS A 17 -8.46 -3.84 -15.04
N PHE A 18 -7.15 -3.81 -14.78
CA PHE A 18 -6.47 -2.62 -14.28
C PHE A 18 -6.09 -1.68 -15.43
N ALA A 19 -7.07 -0.89 -15.89
CA ALA A 19 -6.89 0.09 -16.97
C ALA A 19 -7.68 1.37 -16.71
N GLY A 20 -7.11 2.51 -17.04
CA GLY A 20 -7.72 3.82 -16.85
C GLY A 20 -8.19 4.04 -15.41
N SER A 21 -9.46 4.38 -15.20
CA SER A 21 -10.02 4.59 -13.86
C SER A 21 -9.92 3.38 -12.94
N LEU A 22 -9.89 2.15 -13.47
CA LEU A 22 -9.70 0.96 -12.65
C LEU A 22 -8.24 0.76 -12.21
N PHE A 23 -7.28 1.37 -12.89
CA PHE A 23 -5.89 1.36 -12.43
C PHE A 23 -5.70 2.17 -11.14
N GLU A 24 -6.60 3.13 -10.84
CA GLU A 24 -6.62 3.85 -9.56
C GLU A 24 -6.74 2.89 -8.36
N LEU A 25 -7.39 1.74 -8.53
CA LEU A 25 -7.51 0.74 -7.48
C LEU A 25 -6.16 0.05 -7.19
N ALA A 26 -5.36 -0.20 -8.22
CA ALA A 26 -4.00 -0.72 -8.05
C ALA A 26 -3.07 0.31 -7.40
N LEU A 27 -3.14 1.56 -7.86
CA LEU A 27 -2.36 2.67 -7.27
C LEU A 27 -2.78 2.98 -5.83
N ALA A 28 -4.05 2.76 -5.46
CA ALA A 28 -4.54 2.92 -4.09
C ALA A 28 -4.21 1.74 -3.18
N SER A 29 -3.71 0.64 -3.71
CA SER A 29 -3.34 -0.53 -2.94
C SER A 29 -1.98 -0.36 -2.29
N ASP A 30 -1.81 -0.95 -1.09
CA ASP A 30 -0.55 -0.88 -0.35
C ASP A 30 0.56 -1.68 -1.02
N ARG A 31 0.16 -2.73 -1.74
CA ARG A 31 1.03 -3.54 -2.58
C ARG A 31 0.29 -4.03 -3.81
N SER A 32 1.02 -4.20 -4.89
CA SER A 32 0.52 -4.77 -6.14
C SER A 32 1.46 -5.87 -6.62
N TYR A 33 0.91 -7.04 -6.84
CA TYR A 33 1.63 -8.22 -7.32
C TYR A 33 1.13 -8.56 -8.71
N VAL A 34 2.02 -8.64 -9.68
CA VAL A 34 1.68 -9.02 -11.05
C VAL A 34 2.30 -10.36 -11.39
N LEU A 35 1.46 -11.28 -11.87
CA LEU A 35 1.94 -12.53 -12.43
C LEU A 35 2.69 -12.27 -13.73
N ASP A 36 3.83 -12.93 -13.93
CA ASP A 36 4.62 -12.80 -15.16
C ASP A 36 4.00 -13.63 -16.30
N ASP A 37 2.83 -13.17 -16.77
CA ASP A 37 2.08 -13.78 -17.86
C ASP A 37 1.97 -12.82 -19.04
N PRO A 38 2.34 -13.23 -20.27
CA PRO A 38 2.34 -12.35 -21.44
C PRO A 38 0.95 -11.90 -21.89
N SER A 39 -0.13 -12.49 -21.38
CA SER A 39 -1.50 -12.05 -21.68
C SER A 39 -1.95 -10.85 -20.86
N ILE A 40 -1.28 -10.55 -19.76
CA ILE A 40 -1.63 -9.44 -18.87
C ILE A 40 -1.28 -8.10 -19.51
N ARG A 41 -2.22 -7.17 -19.42
CA ARG A 41 -2.02 -5.77 -19.80
C ARG A 41 -2.62 -4.86 -18.75
N MET A 42 -1.87 -3.85 -18.41
CA MET A 42 -2.29 -2.72 -17.58
C MET A 42 -2.21 -1.46 -18.42
N ALA A 43 -3.05 -0.47 -18.12
CA ALA A 43 -3.01 0.78 -18.88
C ALA A 43 -3.29 1.99 -18.01
N LEU A 44 -2.49 3.03 -18.20
CA LEU A 44 -2.73 4.38 -17.74
C LEU A 44 -3.39 5.20 -18.85
N GLY A 45 -4.14 6.20 -18.46
CA GLY A 45 -4.77 7.14 -19.40
C GLY A 45 -4.86 8.53 -18.78
N PRO A 46 -5.43 9.50 -19.52
CA PRO A 46 -5.59 10.87 -19.03
C PRO A 46 -6.31 10.98 -17.68
N LEU A 47 -7.24 10.06 -17.40
CA LEU A 47 -7.96 10.02 -16.12
C LEU A 47 -7.04 9.78 -14.90
N ASN A 48 -5.88 9.16 -15.09
CA ASN A 48 -4.93 8.89 -14.01
C ASN A 48 -4.01 10.09 -13.72
N ALA A 49 -4.04 11.13 -14.54
CA ALA A 49 -3.23 12.32 -14.33
C ALA A 49 -3.85 13.26 -13.27
N GLU A 50 -5.11 13.69 -13.46
CA GLU A 50 -5.71 14.77 -12.68
C GLU A 50 -7.14 14.53 -12.24
N ASP A 51 -7.86 13.57 -12.84
CA ASP A 51 -9.32 13.46 -12.66
C ASP A 51 -9.75 12.85 -11.32
N PHE A 52 -8.85 12.15 -10.61
CA PHE A 52 -9.14 11.50 -9.33
C PHE A 52 -8.15 11.92 -8.24
N PRO A 53 -8.10 13.21 -7.86
CA PRO A 53 -7.16 13.66 -6.85
C PRO A 53 -7.51 13.07 -5.48
N MET A 54 -6.46 12.78 -4.72
CA MET A 54 -6.58 12.43 -3.30
C MET A 54 -6.97 13.68 -2.47
N SER A 55 -7.29 13.50 -1.20
CA SER A 55 -7.72 14.59 -0.32
C SER A 55 -6.68 15.71 -0.12
N HIS A 56 -5.43 15.48 -0.49
CA HIS A 56 -4.33 16.45 -0.46
C HIS A 56 -3.95 16.96 -1.86
N GLU A 57 -4.87 16.84 -2.82
CA GLU A 57 -4.82 17.39 -4.18
C GLU A 57 -3.83 16.70 -5.14
N LEU A 58 -3.04 15.73 -4.70
CA LEU A 58 -2.20 14.92 -5.59
C LEU A 58 -3.01 13.80 -6.24
N SER A 59 -2.71 13.48 -7.49
CA SER A 59 -3.14 12.22 -8.09
C SER A 59 -2.44 11.04 -7.41
N ARG A 60 -3.04 9.84 -7.50
CA ARG A 60 -2.38 8.64 -6.95
C ARG A 60 -1.09 8.31 -7.68
N LEU A 61 -1.00 8.65 -8.96
CA LEU A 61 0.21 8.45 -9.74
C LEU A 61 1.35 9.37 -9.26
N GLU A 62 1.07 10.65 -9.00
CA GLU A 62 2.04 11.57 -8.38
C GLU A 62 2.46 11.10 -6.99
N ALA A 63 1.51 10.69 -6.17
CA ALA A 63 1.79 10.13 -4.85
C ALA A 63 2.65 8.87 -4.94
N HIS A 64 2.36 7.98 -5.87
CA HIS A 64 3.10 6.74 -6.12
C HIS A 64 4.58 7.00 -6.46
N PHE A 65 4.85 7.99 -7.29
CA PHE A 65 6.21 8.38 -7.64
C PHE A 65 6.81 9.44 -6.71
N SER A 66 6.15 9.74 -5.59
CA SER A 66 6.65 10.70 -4.58
C SER A 66 6.98 12.09 -5.17
N GLY A 67 6.19 12.53 -6.13
CA GLY A 67 6.35 13.84 -6.78
C GLY A 67 7.46 13.90 -7.85
N ASP A 68 7.96 12.77 -8.33
CA ASP A 68 8.85 12.72 -9.50
C ASP A 68 8.04 12.89 -10.78
N GLU A 69 7.91 14.13 -11.23
CA GLU A 69 7.13 14.51 -12.43
C GLU A 69 7.62 13.76 -13.68
N SER A 70 8.93 13.55 -13.80
CA SER A 70 9.51 12.88 -14.98
C SER A 70 9.05 11.42 -15.10
N ARG A 71 8.87 10.73 -13.98
CA ARG A 71 8.35 9.36 -13.96
C ARG A 71 6.86 9.33 -14.23
N VAL A 72 6.10 10.30 -13.72
CA VAL A 72 4.67 10.46 -14.00
C VAL A 72 4.45 10.67 -15.50
N GLU A 73 5.17 11.62 -16.11
CA GLU A 73 5.07 11.91 -17.55
C GLU A 73 5.46 10.69 -18.40
N ALA A 74 6.55 10.01 -18.05
CA ALA A 74 7.00 8.82 -18.77
C ALA A 74 5.97 7.70 -18.71
N ALA A 75 5.36 7.45 -17.55
CA ALA A 75 4.34 6.43 -17.38
C ALA A 75 3.07 6.76 -18.17
N LEU A 76 2.59 8.00 -18.14
CA LEU A 76 1.43 8.46 -18.91
C LEU A 76 1.70 8.41 -20.42
N TYR A 77 2.91 8.77 -20.84
CA TYR A 77 3.30 8.71 -22.27
C TYR A 77 3.34 7.29 -22.79
N GLN A 78 3.88 6.34 -22.03
CA GLN A 78 3.89 4.92 -22.40
C GLN A 78 2.47 4.34 -22.43
N GLY A 79 1.65 4.66 -21.46
CA GLY A 79 0.22 4.39 -21.40
C GLY A 79 -0.19 2.93 -21.23
N SER A 80 0.52 1.96 -21.81
CA SER A 80 0.20 0.53 -21.72
C SER A 80 1.43 -0.28 -21.34
N PHE A 81 1.23 -1.27 -20.46
CA PHE A 81 2.31 -2.03 -19.83
C PHE A 81 1.99 -3.52 -19.82
N ASN A 82 2.95 -4.34 -20.22
CA ASN A 82 3.01 -5.74 -19.82
C ASN A 82 3.63 -5.87 -18.40
N PRO A 83 3.66 -7.07 -17.78
CA PRO A 83 4.23 -7.24 -16.45
C PRO A 83 5.66 -6.74 -16.29
N ALA A 84 6.53 -7.04 -17.26
CA ALA A 84 7.94 -6.62 -17.21
C ALA A 84 8.11 -5.11 -17.35
N GLU A 85 7.30 -4.47 -18.18
CA GLU A 85 7.31 -3.01 -18.37
C GLU A 85 6.77 -2.30 -17.13
N ALA A 86 5.71 -2.82 -16.49
CA ALA A 86 5.16 -2.25 -15.28
C ALA A 86 6.13 -2.36 -14.09
N ASP A 87 6.83 -3.47 -13.98
CA ASP A 87 7.89 -3.67 -12.98
C ASP A 87 9.06 -2.70 -13.23
N ALA A 88 9.56 -2.62 -14.45
CA ALA A 88 10.63 -1.70 -14.84
C ALA A 88 10.25 -0.22 -14.63
N ALA A 89 9.00 0.14 -14.87
CA ALA A 89 8.48 1.48 -14.59
C ALA A 89 8.26 1.74 -13.10
N GLY A 90 8.26 0.70 -12.26
CA GLY A 90 7.98 0.78 -10.84
C GLY A 90 6.50 1.04 -10.53
N LEU A 91 5.60 0.60 -11.39
CA LEU A 91 4.15 0.72 -11.22
C LEU A 91 3.55 -0.41 -10.37
N VAL A 92 4.31 -1.47 -10.15
CA VAL A 92 3.92 -2.61 -9.31
C VAL A 92 4.97 -2.88 -8.25
N THR A 93 4.54 -3.50 -7.14
CA THR A 93 5.44 -3.84 -6.03
C THR A 93 6.38 -4.98 -6.40
N ALA A 94 5.85 -6.00 -7.09
CA ALA A 94 6.64 -7.13 -7.54
C ALA A 94 5.99 -7.83 -8.74
N ARG A 95 6.85 -8.28 -9.66
CA ARG A 95 6.52 -9.22 -10.72
C ARG A 95 7.00 -10.61 -10.31
N LEU A 96 6.11 -11.57 -10.30
CA LEU A 96 6.35 -12.93 -9.81
C LEU A 96 6.04 -13.94 -10.90
N ASP A 97 6.81 -14.99 -10.97
CA ASP A 97 6.52 -16.12 -11.87
C ASP A 97 5.37 -17.01 -11.32
N GLU A 98 4.90 -17.93 -12.14
CA GLU A 98 3.77 -18.81 -11.79
C GLU A 98 4.09 -19.73 -10.59
N ILE A 99 5.36 -20.03 -10.35
CA ILE A 99 5.78 -20.95 -9.28
C ILE A 99 5.70 -20.24 -7.93
N ASP A 100 6.16 -19.01 -7.87
CA ASP A 100 6.33 -18.27 -6.62
C ASP A 100 5.12 -17.38 -6.28
N TYR A 101 4.24 -17.08 -7.25
CA TYR A 101 3.18 -16.08 -7.11
C TYR A 101 2.24 -16.33 -5.91
N GLU A 102 1.67 -17.54 -5.82
CA GLU A 102 0.72 -17.85 -4.74
C GLU A 102 1.38 -17.84 -3.37
N ASP A 103 2.60 -18.37 -3.27
CA ASP A 103 3.34 -18.44 -2.01
C ASP A 103 3.79 -17.07 -1.53
N GLU A 104 4.31 -16.21 -2.41
CA GLU A 104 4.73 -14.86 -2.07
C GLU A 104 3.54 -13.99 -1.63
N VAL A 105 2.42 -14.07 -2.33
CA VAL A 105 1.18 -13.37 -1.93
C VAL A 105 0.69 -13.87 -0.57
N ARG A 106 0.68 -15.19 -0.35
CA ARG A 106 0.29 -15.78 0.92
C ARG A 106 1.19 -15.30 2.07
N VAL A 107 2.50 -15.35 1.88
CA VAL A 107 3.48 -14.88 2.88
C VAL A 107 3.27 -13.40 3.20
N ALA A 108 3.07 -12.56 2.18
CA ALA A 108 2.81 -11.13 2.39
C ALA A 108 1.53 -10.86 3.19
N ILE A 109 0.46 -11.65 2.96
CA ILE A 109 -0.78 -11.57 3.73
C ILE A 109 -0.57 -12.02 5.16
N GLU A 110 0.12 -13.14 5.39
CA GLU A 110 0.42 -13.67 6.71
C GLU A 110 1.28 -12.72 7.54
N GLU A 111 2.30 -12.12 6.93
CA GLU A 111 3.14 -11.09 7.58
C GLU A 111 2.29 -9.90 8.00
N ARG A 112 1.44 -9.38 7.11
CA ARG A 112 0.58 -8.25 7.40
C ARG A 112 -0.42 -8.58 8.50
N ALA A 113 -1.01 -9.78 8.48
CA ALA A 113 -1.94 -10.26 9.49
C ALA A 113 -1.27 -10.52 10.85
N SER A 114 0.04 -10.67 10.91
CA SER A 114 0.78 -10.85 12.17
C SER A 114 1.00 -9.54 12.95
N LEU A 115 0.81 -8.39 12.32
CA LEU A 115 1.02 -7.08 12.92
C LEU A 115 -0.21 -6.62 13.72
N SER A 116 0.01 -5.78 14.73
CA SER A 116 -1.09 -5.17 15.48
C SER A 116 -1.98 -4.32 14.56
N PRO A 117 -3.31 -4.52 14.57
CA PRO A 117 -4.22 -3.72 13.75
C PRO A 117 -4.19 -2.23 14.12
N ASP A 118 -3.96 -1.88 15.36
CA ASP A 118 -3.80 -0.47 15.77
C ASP A 118 -2.50 0.13 15.19
N ALA A 119 -1.42 -0.65 15.14
CA ALA A 119 -0.17 -0.21 14.50
C ALA A 119 -0.34 -0.06 12.98
N LEU A 120 -1.07 -0.99 12.34
CA LEU A 120 -1.40 -0.89 10.92
C LEU A 120 -2.23 0.36 10.62
N THR A 121 -3.19 0.73 11.48
CA THR A 121 -3.96 1.98 11.34
C THR A 121 -3.06 3.20 11.27
N GLY A 122 -2.09 3.32 12.17
CA GLY A 122 -1.12 4.43 12.16
C GLY A 122 -0.19 4.40 10.96
N MET A 123 0.24 3.21 10.54
CA MET A 123 1.09 3.03 9.36
C MET A 123 0.36 3.44 8.08
N GLU A 124 -0.86 2.95 7.87
CA GLU A 124 -1.69 3.30 6.71
C GLU A 124 -1.92 4.81 6.61
N ALA A 125 -2.30 5.45 7.71
CA ALA A 125 -2.49 6.90 7.75
C ALA A 125 -1.20 7.68 7.41
N SER A 126 -0.04 7.14 7.77
CA SER A 126 1.26 7.77 7.48
C SER A 126 1.71 7.57 6.04
N LEU A 127 1.41 6.43 5.43
CA LEU A 127 1.86 6.08 4.07
C LEU A 127 0.94 6.62 2.97
N ARG A 128 -0.38 6.67 3.21
CA ARG A 128 -1.37 7.05 2.19
C ARG A 128 -1.36 8.51 1.79
N PHE A 129 -0.77 9.37 2.60
CA PHE A 129 -0.69 10.80 2.33
C PHE A 129 0.77 11.23 2.20
N PRO A 130 1.51 10.74 1.18
CA PRO A 130 2.83 11.26 0.88
C PRO A 130 2.71 12.73 0.46
N GLY A 131 3.73 13.54 0.74
CA GLY A 131 3.74 14.94 0.37
C GLY A 131 5.07 15.59 0.71
N LEU A 132 5.21 16.85 0.33
CA LEU A 132 6.39 17.66 0.56
C LEU A 132 6.51 18.11 2.03
N GLU A 133 6.47 17.15 2.94
CA GLU A 133 6.68 17.38 4.35
C GLU A 133 8.16 17.22 4.71
N THR A 134 8.65 18.06 5.62
CA THR A 134 9.97 17.84 6.21
C THR A 134 9.99 16.58 7.08
N ALA A 135 11.16 16.00 7.28
CA ALA A 135 11.32 14.86 8.19
C ALA A 135 10.79 15.19 9.61
N ASP A 136 11.06 16.39 10.10
CA ASP A 136 10.58 16.84 11.41
C ASP A 136 9.05 16.87 11.48
N ALA A 137 8.37 17.38 10.45
CA ALA A 137 6.92 17.39 10.38
C ALA A 137 6.33 15.99 10.41
N LYS A 138 6.93 15.04 9.66
CA LYS A 138 6.52 13.64 9.67
C LYS A 138 6.73 12.98 11.02
N ILE A 139 7.87 13.21 11.67
CA ILE A 139 8.19 12.62 12.98
C ILE A 139 7.27 13.16 14.06
N PHE A 140 7.19 14.49 14.21
CA PHE A 140 6.48 15.10 15.32
C PHE A 140 4.97 15.25 15.07
N GLY A 141 4.56 15.48 13.84
CA GLY A 141 3.15 15.64 13.49
C GLY A 141 2.40 14.34 13.24
N ARG A 142 3.08 13.30 12.75
CA ARG A 142 2.46 12.02 12.38
C ARG A 142 2.90 10.87 13.27
N LEU A 143 4.17 10.49 13.22
CA LEU A 143 4.66 9.28 13.91
C LEU A 143 4.46 9.38 15.42
N SER A 144 4.82 10.51 16.05
CA SER A 144 4.65 10.69 17.49
C SER A 144 3.18 10.72 17.91
N ALA A 145 2.31 11.33 17.11
CA ALA A 145 0.88 11.35 17.39
C ALA A 145 0.27 9.93 17.34
N TRP A 146 0.58 9.16 16.28
CA TRP A 146 0.12 7.79 16.15
C TRP A 146 0.72 6.87 17.21
N GLN A 147 2.00 7.02 17.55
CA GLN A 147 2.64 6.27 18.63
C GLN A 147 1.93 6.51 19.98
N ASN A 148 1.64 7.75 20.31
CA ASN A 148 0.90 8.07 21.53
C ASN A 148 -0.49 7.43 21.53
N TRP A 149 -1.22 7.48 20.42
CA TRP A 149 -2.52 6.83 20.32
C TRP A 149 -2.44 5.31 20.47
N ILE A 150 -1.48 4.65 19.78
CA ILE A 150 -1.28 3.20 19.80
C ILE A 150 -0.98 2.71 21.22
N PHE A 151 -0.15 3.42 21.97
CA PHE A 151 0.27 3.01 23.31
C PHE A 151 -0.83 3.01 24.36
N PHE A 152 -1.98 3.61 24.10
CA PHE A 152 -3.16 3.53 24.93
C PHE A 152 -4.19 2.46 24.48
N ARG A 153 -3.92 1.79 23.38
CA ARG A 153 -4.86 0.82 22.82
C ARG A 153 -4.71 -0.56 23.47
N PRO A 154 -5.83 -1.31 23.66
CA PRO A 154 -5.78 -2.66 24.23
C PRO A 154 -4.91 -3.64 23.46
N ASN A 155 -4.83 -3.53 22.12
CA ASN A 155 -3.94 -4.35 21.31
C ASN A 155 -2.44 -4.11 21.59
N ALA A 156 -2.09 -2.97 22.19
CA ALA A 156 -0.73 -2.69 22.62
C ALA A 156 -0.50 -3.06 24.11
N VAL A 157 -1.35 -2.54 25.02
CA VAL A 157 -1.09 -2.58 26.48
C VAL A 157 -2.02 -3.51 27.25
N GLY A 158 -3.03 -4.11 26.62
CA GLY A 158 -3.92 -5.11 27.23
C GLY A 158 -3.17 -6.39 27.58
N GLU A 159 -3.84 -7.31 28.29
CA GLU A 159 -3.23 -8.55 28.82
C GLU A 159 -2.49 -9.36 27.75
N HIS A 160 -3.04 -9.43 26.53
CA HIS A 160 -2.44 -10.14 25.39
C HIS A 160 -1.91 -9.17 24.33
N GLY A 161 -1.78 -7.88 24.66
CA GLY A 161 -1.28 -6.85 23.76
C GLY A 161 0.21 -6.97 23.47
N ALA A 162 0.65 -6.45 22.33
CA ALA A 162 2.01 -6.60 21.83
C ALA A 162 3.10 -6.16 22.83
N LEU A 163 2.89 -5.04 23.53
CA LEU A 163 3.85 -4.54 24.53
C LEU A 163 3.86 -5.38 25.83
N LYS A 164 2.71 -5.96 26.18
CA LYS A 164 2.60 -6.74 27.41
C LYS A 164 3.27 -8.11 27.30
N VAL A 165 3.24 -8.71 26.12
CA VAL A 165 3.87 -10.01 25.86
C VAL A 165 5.28 -9.90 25.27
N TYR A 166 5.75 -8.66 25.02
CA TYR A 166 7.10 -8.44 24.49
C TYR A 166 8.16 -9.09 25.37
N GLY A 167 9.05 -9.86 24.76
CA GLY A 167 10.10 -10.61 25.47
C GLY A 167 9.62 -11.89 26.18
N LYS A 168 8.36 -12.29 26.02
CA LYS A 168 7.81 -13.54 26.52
C LYS A 168 7.65 -14.56 25.38
N PRO A 169 7.52 -15.88 25.70
CA PRO A 169 7.27 -16.90 24.67
C PRO A 169 5.85 -16.84 24.09
N GLU A 170 4.95 -16.10 24.71
CA GLU A 170 3.57 -15.93 24.28
C GLU A 170 3.48 -15.03 23.04
N ARG A 171 2.54 -15.36 22.13
CA ARG A 171 2.23 -14.48 21.00
C ARG A 171 1.16 -13.48 21.40
N ALA A 172 1.24 -12.25 20.87
CA ALA A 172 0.20 -11.27 21.02
C ALA A 172 -1.11 -11.76 20.36
N ALA A 173 -2.23 -11.47 20.99
CA ALA A 173 -3.56 -11.71 20.45
C ALA A 173 -4.27 -10.37 20.24
N PHE A 174 -4.75 -10.14 19.03
CA PHE A 174 -5.32 -8.86 18.64
C PHE A 174 -6.83 -8.93 18.40
N ASP A 175 -7.53 -7.89 18.78
CA ASP A 175 -8.94 -7.67 18.44
C ASP A 175 -9.05 -6.85 17.15
N TRP A 176 -9.22 -7.54 16.03
CA TRP A 176 -9.34 -6.96 14.70
C TRP A 176 -10.64 -6.19 14.45
N LYS A 177 -11.60 -6.28 15.36
CA LYS A 177 -12.87 -5.54 15.24
C LYS A 177 -12.79 -4.11 15.77
N ARG A 178 -11.68 -3.74 16.35
CA ARG A 178 -11.49 -2.44 17.01
C ARG A 178 -10.80 -1.39 16.14
N THR A 179 -10.50 -1.70 14.89
CA THR A 179 -9.84 -0.79 13.93
C THR A 179 -10.79 -0.34 12.84
#